data_227634a43d85f235c8a6532799b895ba
#
_entry.id   227634a43d85f235c8a6532799b895ba
#
_cell.length_a   1.000
_cell.length_b   1.000
_cell.length_c   1.000
_cell.angle_alpha   90.00
_cell.angle_beta   90.00
_cell.angle_gamma   90.00
#
_symmetry.space_group_name_H-M   'P 1'
#
loop_
_entity.id
_entity.type
_entity.pdbx_description
1 polymer ?
#
loop_
_entity_poly.entity_id
_entity_poly.type
_entity_poly.pdbx_seq_one_letter_code
_entity_poly.pdbx_strand_id
1 'polypeptide(L)'
;MTIDRRSLIKYAAVAPIMSAMSSRLRAAADELTSQGVEYTLRIAPISLELAPGKIVKTTGYNGTVPGPVLRLREGKPVAINVINDAGYPDLIHWHGLYLPSIQDGAMEEGSPIIAPGQSLIYNFTPKPAGTRWYHSHAMAGADLTISTYSGEFGFLIVEPAAGDPGRYDREVLLAAHLWEGEWVSMQDIRKGPPPDNGLEVMYHAATLGDRLLGHGEPIRVKYGERVLFRLLNASASMGITLALPGHRFTVIALDGNPVPTPTAVDVLRLDVAERADVIVEMNNSGVWVFGSTDDMDRHMGLGIVVEYENRSGEPQWTTPKNTQWDYTVFGKSGRAAAPDETIPLKFEKIPGGRGGYNRWTINGKSWPDTNPLFTVQQGKRYRLVMDNNSGDEHPVHTHRHTFEITKVRDKPTSGAMKDTISMPRFSTAEIDFVADDPGPTFFHCHHQDHMDEGFAGLIAYS
;
A
#
# COMPACT_ATOMS: atom_id res chain seq x y z
N MET A 1 -11.07 29.02 -9.55
CA MET A 1 -9.63 28.81 -9.79
C MET A 1 -9.48 28.23 -11.19
N THR A 2 -8.82 28.96 -12.08
CA THR A 2 -8.67 28.55 -13.48
C THR A 2 -7.51 27.59 -13.61
N ILE A 3 -7.80 26.36 -13.99
CA ILE A 3 -6.78 25.35 -14.32
C ILE A 3 -5.97 25.87 -15.51
N ASP A 4 -4.67 26.01 -15.34
CA ASP A 4 -3.76 26.51 -16.39
C ASP A 4 -3.70 25.50 -17.55
N ARG A 5 -4.09 25.97 -18.75
CA ARG A 5 -4.06 25.18 -19.99
C ARG A 5 -2.69 24.59 -20.35
N ARG A 6 -1.61 25.05 -19.73
CA ARG A 6 -0.25 24.53 -19.97
C ARG A 6 0.02 23.20 -19.26
N SER A 7 -0.70 22.90 -18.18
CA SER A 7 -0.62 21.59 -17.51
C SER A 7 -1.28 20.49 -18.33
N LEU A 8 -2.39 20.79 -19.03
CA LEU A 8 -3.07 19.85 -19.92
C LEU A 8 -2.26 19.48 -21.18
N ILE A 9 -1.38 20.39 -21.66
CA ILE A 9 -0.61 20.18 -22.91
C ILE A 9 0.61 19.26 -22.68
N LYS A 10 1.11 19.11 -21.45
CA LYS A 10 2.20 18.16 -21.16
C LYS A 10 1.78 16.69 -21.26
N TYR A 11 0.50 16.39 -21.16
CA TYR A 11 -0.04 15.02 -21.24
C TYR A 11 -0.53 14.61 -22.64
N ALA A 12 -0.54 15.53 -23.61
CA ALA A 12 -1.02 15.28 -24.98
C ALA A 12 0.03 14.66 -25.92
N ALA A 13 1.25 14.35 -25.45
CA ALA A 13 2.34 13.85 -26.30
C ALA A 13 2.51 12.32 -26.26
N VAL A 14 1.55 11.56 -25.68
CA VAL A 14 1.57 10.08 -25.67
C VAL A 14 0.34 9.55 -26.42
N ALA A 15 0.35 9.69 -27.73
CA ALA A 15 -0.38 8.83 -28.66
C ALA A 15 0.22 9.06 -30.07
N PRO A 16 0.42 8.05 -30.94
CA PRO A 16 -0.34 6.80 -31.04
C PRO A 16 0.53 5.54 -31.30
N ILE A 17 0.46 4.54 -30.49
CA ILE A 17 0.72 3.16 -30.91
C ILE A 17 -0.49 2.31 -30.44
N MET A 18 -1.64 2.55 -31.01
CA MET A 18 -2.82 1.70 -30.86
C MET A 18 -3.36 1.34 -32.23
N SER A 19 -2.70 0.39 -32.90
CA SER A 19 -3.37 -0.39 -33.94
C SER A 19 -2.64 -1.69 -34.17
N ALA A 20 -2.97 -2.70 -33.41
CA ALA A 20 -3.00 -4.12 -33.73
C ALA A 20 -3.21 -4.96 -32.44
N MET A 21 -4.29 -4.74 -31.71
CA MET A 21 -4.73 -5.76 -30.75
C MET A 21 -5.29 -6.93 -31.53
N SER A 22 -4.65 -8.09 -31.39
CA SER A 22 -5.06 -9.32 -32.09
C SER A 22 -6.50 -9.71 -31.73
N SER A 23 -7.22 -10.33 -32.66
CA SER A 23 -8.60 -10.81 -32.50
C SER A 23 -8.81 -11.70 -31.27
N ARG A 24 -7.75 -12.32 -30.75
CA ARG A 24 -7.78 -13.13 -29.53
C ARG A 24 -7.94 -12.31 -28.24
N LEU A 25 -7.39 -11.10 -28.16
CA LEU A 25 -7.59 -10.20 -27.01
C LEU A 25 -9.00 -9.61 -26.99
N ARG A 26 -9.57 -9.33 -28.16
CA ARG A 26 -10.97 -8.90 -28.25
C ARG A 26 -11.94 -10.03 -27.87
N ALA A 27 -11.71 -11.25 -28.32
CA ALA A 27 -12.56 -12.39 -27.96
C ALA A 27 -12.51 -12.69 -26.45
N ALA A 28 -11.34 -12.56 -25.81
CA ALA A 28 -11.21 -12.72 -24.35
C ALA A 28 -11.91 -11.58 -23.58
N ALA A 29 -11.86 -10.34 -24.07
CA ALA A 29 -12.58 -9.21 -23.50
C ALA A 29 -14.11 -9.36 -23.65
N ASP A 30 -14.57 -9.84 -24.81
CA ASP A 30 -15.99 -10.09 -25.09
C ASP A 30 -16.55 -11.27 -24.27
N GLU A 31 -15.72 -12.27 -23.95
CA GLU A 31 -16.10 -13.40 -23.09
C GLU A 31 -16.23 -12.99 -21.62
N LEU A 32 -15.41 -12.05 -21.15
CA LEU A 32 -15.49 -11.46 -19.80
C LEU A 32 -16.69 -10.51 -19.64
N THR A 33 -17.09 -9.80 -20.68
CA THR A 33 -18.27 -8.91 -20.66
C THR A 33 -19.62 -9.66 -20.60
N SER A 34 -19.62 -10.96 -20.82
CA SER A 34 -20.83 -11.80 -20.68
C SER A 34 -21.09 -12.24 -19.23
N GLN A 35 -20.15 -12.05 -18.31
CA GLN A 35 -20.38 -12.27 -16.87
C GLN A 35 -20.99 -11.00 -16.27
N GLY A 36 -22.09 -11.16 -15.49
CA GLY A 36 -22.72 -10.03 -14.80
C GLY A 36 -21.75 -9.35 -13.83
N VAL A 37 -21.94 -8.05 -13.60
CA VAL A 37 -21.16 -7.28 -12.60
C VAL A 37 -21.36 -7.92 -11.23
N GLU A 38 -20.26 -8.32 -10.56
CA GLU A 38 -20.31 -8.93 -9.23
C GLU A 38 -20.27 -7.87 -8.11
N TYR A 39 -19.52 -6.78 -8.33
CA TYR A 39 -19.36 -5.70 -7.35
C TYR A 39 -19.55 -4.33 -7.99
N THR A 40 -20.07 -3.41 -7.22
CA THR A 40 -20.09 -1.99 -7.60
C THR A 40 -19.43 -1.16 -6.50
N LEU A 41 -18.43 -0.39 -6.87
CA LEU A 41 -17.78 0.60 -6.03
C LEU A 41 -18.17 2.00 -6.50
N ARG A 42 -18.72 2.80 -5.61
CA ARG A 42 -19.07 4.19 -5.86
C ARG A 42 -18.12 5.09 -5.09
N ILE A 43 -17.34 5.87 -5.80
CA ILE A 43 -16.48 6.91 -5.26
C ILE A 43 -17.35 8.14 -5.00
N ALA A 44 -17.46 8.58 -3.75
CA ALA A 44 -18.30 9.74 -3.42
C ALA A 44 -17.79 10.47 -2.16
N PRO A 45 -18.07 11.79 -2.04
CA PRO A 45 -17.81 12.53 -0.80
C PRO A 45 -18.60 11.94 0.37
N ILE A 46 -17.91 11.82 1.52
CA ILE A 46 -18.49 11.35 2.77
C ILE A 46 -18.06 12.22 3.95
N SER A 47 -18.83 12.14 5.04
CA SER A 47 -18.45 12.70 6.34
C SER A 47 -18.22 11.56 7.31
N LEU A 48 -16.97 11.41 7.75
CA LEU A 48 -16.54 10.34 8.65
C LEU A 48 -16.39 10.91 10.05
N GLU A 49 -17.18 10.45 11.01
CA GLU A 49 -17.03 10.81 12.41
C GLU A 49 -16.01 9.89 13.07
N LEU A 50 -14.82 10.37 13.37
CA LEU A 50 -13.74 9.59 13.98
C LEU A 50 -13.88 9.45 15.49
N ALA A 51 -14.52 10.45 16.13
CA ALA A 51 -14.88 10.51 17.55
C ALA A 51 -16.07 11.46 17.68
N PRO A 52 -16.81 11.48 18.81
CA PRO A 52 -17.93 12.38 18.99
C PRO A 52 -17.59 13.83 18.67
N GLY A 53 -18.17 14.39 17.61
CA GLY A 53 -17.92 15.75 17.13
C GLY A 53 -16.63 15.96 16.32
N LYS A 54 -15.78 14.95 16.18
CA LYS A 54 -14.60 14.98 15.30
C LYS A 54 -14.97 14.39 13.93
N ILE A 55 -15.33 15.27 13.00
CA ILE A 55 -15.81 14.88 11.67
C ILE A 55 -14.78 15.26 10.62
N VAL A 56 -14.32 14.27 9.86
CA VAL A 56 -13.47 14.46 8.67
C VAL A 56 -14.34 14.37 7.42
N LYS A 57 -14.24 15.37 6.55
CA LYS A 57 -14.83 15.34 5.21
C LYS A 57 -13.81 14.76 4.24
N THR A 58 -14.17 13.69 3.57
CA THR A 58 -13.29 12.97 2.67
C THR A 58 -14.07 12.34 1.51
N THR A 59 -13.41 11.62 0.65
CA THR A 59 -14.03 10.75 -0.35
C THR A 59 -13.77 9.29 0.05
N GLY A 60 -14.72 8.41 -0.26
CA GLY A 60 -14.59 6.99 0.07
C GLY A 60 -15.47 6.12 -0.81
N TYR A 61 -15.34 4.80 -0.65
CA TYR A 61 -16.09 3.83 -1.43
C TYR A 61 -17.39 3.41 -0.73
N ASN A 62 -18.51 3.51 -1.44
CA ASN A 62 -19.84 3.10 -0.98
C ASN A 62 -20.26 3.70 0.37
N GLY A 63 -19.78 4.91 0.68
CA GLY A 63 -20.14 5.65 1.90
C GLY A 63 -19.45 5.18 3.18
N THR A 64 -18.43 4.36 3.11
CA THR A 64 -17.66 3.84 4.26
C THR A 64 -16.16 4.02 4.08
N VAL A 65 -15.43 4.04 5.19
CA VAL A 65 -13.96 3.94 5.24
C VAL A 65 -13.58 3.02 6.41
N PRO A 66 -12.79 1.97 6.16
CA PRO A 66 -12.41 1.46 4.83
C PRO A 66 -13.62 1.17 3.94
N GLY A 67 -13.42 1.18 2.64
CA GLY A 67 -14.41 0.75 1.67
C GLY A 67 -14.79 -0.73 1.86
N PRO A 68 -15.81 -1.24 1.11
CA PRO A 68 -16.25 -2.63 1.24
C PRO A 68 -15.11 -3.64 1.07
N VAL A 69 -15.11 -4.69 1.89
CA VAL A 69 -14.20 -5.81 1.70
C VAL A 69 -14.61 -6.60 0.47
N LEU A 70 -13.76 -6.63 -0.55
CA LEU A 70 -13.96 -7.47 -1.73
C LEU A 70 -13.37 -8.85 -1.47
N ARG A 71 -14.20 -9.90 -1.53
CA ARG A 71 -13.74 -11.27 -1.42
C ARG A 71 -13.83 -11.95 -2.78
N LEU A 72 -12.67 -12.18 -3.38
CA LEU A 72 -12.53 -12.79 -4.69
C LEU A 72 -11.93 -14.19 -4.56
N ARG A 73 -12.14 -15.03 -5.55
CA ARG A 73 -11.53 -16.35 -5.59
C ARG A 73 -10.43 -16.39 -6.64
N GLU A 74 -9.24 -16.87 -6.25
CA GLU A 74 -8.10 -17.02 -7.15
C GLU A 74 -8.46 -17.81 -8.41
N GLY A 75 -8.11 -17.26 -9.56
CA GLY A 75 -8.36 -17.87 -10.86
C GLY A 75 -9.81 -17.78 -11.36
N LYS A 76 -10.74 -17.19 -10.59
CA LYS A 76 -12.13 -16.98 -11.03
C LYS A 76 -12.28 -15.56 -11.60
N PRO A 77 -12.63 -15.39 -12.88
CA PRO A 77 -12.86 -14.06 -13.45
C PRO A 77 -13.91 -13.26 -12.68
N VAL A 78 -13.71 -11.95 -12.59
CA VAL A 78 -14.60 -11.01 -11.91
C VAL A 78 -14.81 -9.76 -12.75
N ALA A 79 -16.00 -9.16 -12.66
CA ALA A 79 -16.32 -7.84 -13.19
C ALA A 79 -16.69 -6.89 -12.06
N ILE A 80 -15.97 -5.78 -11.93
CA ILE A 80 -16.20 -4.75 -10.91
C ILE A 80 -16.52 -3.44 -11.58
N ASN A 81 -17.72 -2.91 -11.32
CA ASN A 81 -18.13 -1.61 -11.83
C ASN A 81 -17.71 -0.51 -10.85
N VAL A 82 -16.95 0.47 -11.31
CA VAL A 82 -16.56 1.65 -10.53
C VAL A 82 -17.28 2.86 -11.08
N ILE A 83 -18.00 3.58 -10.21
CA ILE A 83 -18.74 4.79 -10.55
C ILE A 83 -18.08 5.95 -9.82
N ASN A 84 -17.67 6.98 -10.55
CA ASN A 84 -17.04 8.16 -9.98
C ASN A 84 -18.07 9.29 -9.81
N ASP A 85 -18.56 9.47 -8.58
CA ASP A 85 -19.38 10.62 -8.17
C ASP A 85 -18.56 11.65 -7.35
N ALA A 86 -17.23 11.54 -7.33
CA ALA A 86 -16.35 12.58 -6.80
C ALA A 86 -16.26 13.78 -7.75
N GLY A 87 -15.75 14.89 -7.23
CA GLY A 87 -15.57 16.13 -8.01
C GLY A 87 -14.31 16.18 -8.89
N TYR A 88 -13.55 15.10 -8.96
CA TYR A 88 -12.25 14.98 -9.65
C TYR A 88 -12.13 13.65 -10.40
N PRO A 89 -11.30 13.58 -11.46
CA PRO A 89 -11.00 12.33 -12.15
C PRO A 89 -10.25 11.36 -11.24
N ASP A 90 -10.59 10.07 -11.26
CA ASP A 90 -9.97 9.06 -10.45
C ASP A 90 -9.86 7.72 -11.17
N LEU A 91 -9.14 6.78 -10.60
CA LEU A 91 -9.04 5.38 -11.02
C LEU A 91 -8.65 4.51 -9.83
N ILE A 92 -8.98 3.23 -9.87
CA ILE A 92 -8.67 2.29 -8.78
C ILE A 92 -7.51 1.40 -9.18
N HIS A 93 -6.45 1.42 -8.38
CA HIS A 93 -5.37 0.42 -8.46
C HIS A 93 -5.72 -0.81 -7.62
N TRP A 94 -5.56 -1.99 -8.22
CA TRP A 94 -5.79 -3.29 -7.59
C TRP A 94 -4.46 -3.83 -7.05
N HIS A 95 -4.00 -3.24 -5.98
CA HIS A 95 -2.66 -3.42 -5.43
C HIS A 95 -2.34 -4.87 -5.06
N GLY A 96 -1.22 -5.36 -5.62
CA GLY A 96 -0.69 -6.70 -5.35
C GLY A 96 -1.28 -7.82 -6.22
N LEU A 97 -2.05 -7.48 -7.26
CA LEU A 97 -2.56 -8.43 -8.24
C LEU A 97 -1.72 -8.44 -9.52
N TYR A 98 -1.70 -9.59 -10.20
CA TYR A 98 -1.14 -9.75 -11.54
C TYR A 98 -2.28 -9.58 -12.55
N LEU A 99 -2.32 -8.46 -13.22
CA LEU A 99 -3.39 -8.04 -14.10
C LEU A 99 -2.83 -7.54 -15.44
N PRO A 100 -3.62 -7.58 -16.53
CA PRO A 100 -3.26 -6.80 -17.72
C PRO A 100 -3.09 -5.32 -17.36
N SER A 101 -2.04 -4.66 -17.82
CA SER A 101 -1.70 -3.27 -17.45
C SER A 101 -2.87 -2.29 -17.63
N ILE A 102 -3.69 -2.47 -18.66
CA ILE A 102 -4.90 -1.68 -18.92
C ILE A 102 -5.99 -1.82 -17.82
N GLN A 103 -5.92 -2.86 -16.98
CA GLN A 103 -6.87 -3.15 -15.91
C GLN A 103 -6.27 -2.90 -14.52
N ASP A 104 -4.98 -2.58 -14.44
CA ASP A 104 -4.27 -2.45 -13.17
C ASP A 104 -4.65 -1.21 -12.37
N GLY A 105 -5.13 -0.17 -13.07
CA GLY A 105 -5.58 1.07 -12.42
C GLY A 105 -4.47 2.09 -12.23
N ALA A 106 -3.44 2.06 -13.06
CA ALA A 106 -2.42 3.10 -13.15
C ALA A 106 -2.45 3.75 -14.54
N MET A 107 -2.54 5.06 -14.58
CA MET A 107 -2.57 5.83 -15.84
C MET A 107 -1.26 5.65 -16.63
N GLU A 108 -0.16 5.53 -15.95
CA GLU A 108 1.19 5.32 -16.48
C GLU A 108 1.31 4.00 -17.24
N GLU A 109 0.49 3.02 -16.88
CA GLU A 109 0.39 1.70 -17.51
C GLU A 109 -0.67 1.64 -18.63
N GLY A 110 -1.40 2.74 -18.84
CA GLY A 110 -2.43 2.86 -19.85
C GLY A 110 -3.85 2.59 -19.37
N SER A 111 -4.08 2.43 -18.06
CA SER A 111 -5.43 2.31 -17.49
C SER A 111 -6.24 3.59 -17.72
N PRO A 112 -7.51 3.49 -18.10
CA PRO A 112 -8.35 4.66 -18.32
C PRO A 112 -8.74 5.34 -17.02
N ILE A 113 -8.74 6.68 -17.04
CA ILE A 113 -9.24 7.52 -15.95
C ILE A 113 -10.78 7.54 -15.99
N ILE A 114 -11.40 7.51 -14.83
CA ILE A 114 -12.86 7.65 -14.69
C ILE A 114 -13.16 9.12 -14.38
N ALA A 115 -13.71 9.84 -15.34
CA ALA A 115 -14.09 11.23 -15.14
C ALA A 115 -15.31 11.35 -14.17
N PRO A 116 -15.51 12.50 -13.50
CA PRO A 116 -16.68 12.72 -12.66
C PRO A 116 -17.99 12.43 -13.40
N GLY A 117 -18.89 11.67 -12.78
CA GLY A 117 -20.18 11.25 -13.36
C GLY A 117 -20.05 10.09 -14.36
N GLN A 118 -18.87 9.52 -14.55
CA GLN A 118 -18.66 8.37 -15.43
C GLN A 118 -18.44 7.08 -14.64
N SER A 119 -18.46 5.96 -15.33
CA SER A 119 -18.14 4.65 -14.77
C SER A 119 -17.23 3.85 -15.67
N LEU A 120 -16.50 2.89 -15.07
CA LEU A 120 -15.63 1.94 -15.74
C LEU A 120 -15.85 0.55 -15.15
N ILE A 121 -15.93 -0.46 -16.01
CA ILE A 121 -15.95 -1.86 -15.57
C ILE A 121 -14.55 -2.43 -15.73
N TYR A 122 -13.96 -2.82 -14.60
CA TYR A 122 -12.73 -3.61 -14.55
C TYR A 122 -13.07 -5.09 -14.68
N ASN A 123 -12.40 -5.78 -15.60
CA ASN A 123 -12.58 -7.20 -15.85
C ASN A 123 -11.24 -7.92 -15.74
N PHE A 124 -11.10 -8.79 -14.74
CA PHE A 124 -9.84 -9.49 -14.52
C PHE A 124 -10.02 -10.83 -13.82
N THR A 125 -8.97 -11.64 -13.84
CA THR A 125 -8.89 -12.88 -13.08
C THR A 125 -7.91 -12.68 -11.95
N PRO A 126 -8.37 -12.60 -10.68
CA PRO A 126 -7.53 -12.26 -9.54
C PRO A 126 -6.50 -13.36 -9.27
N LYS A 127 -5.25 -12.97 -9.13
CA LYS A 127 -4.08 -13.76 -8.69
C LYS A 127 -2.96 -12.80 -8.26
N PRO A 128 -2.07 -13.22 -7.33
CA PRO A 128 -2.14 -14.43 -6.52
C PRO A 128 -3.11 -14.28 -5.34
N ALA A 129 -3.43 -15.40 -4.68
CA ALA A 129 -4.19 -15.41 -3.44
C ALA A 129 -3.50 -14.63 -2.32
N GLY A 130 -4.28 -14.16 -1.33
CA GLY A 130 -3.78 -13.47 -0.13
C GLY A 130 -4.48 -12.15 0.15
N THR A 131 -3.96 -11.42 1.13
CA THR A 131 -4.43 -10.09 1.52
C THR A 131 -3.91 -9.05 0.55
N ARG A 132 -4.77 -8.61 -0.33
CA ARG A 132 -4.57 -7.52 -1.28
C ARG A 132 -5.43 -6.33 -0.84
N TRP A 133 -5.33 -5.22 -1.55
CA TRP A 133 -6.16 -4.06 -1.28
C TRP A 133 -6.41 -3.27 -2.56
N TYR A 134 -7.29 -2.31 -2.49
CA TYR A 134 -7.57 -1.41 -3.61
C TYR A 134 -7.62 0.03 -3.11
N HIS A 135 -7.16 0.95 -3.90
CA HIS A 135 -7.09 2.37 -3.55
C HIS A 135 -7.09 3.28 -4.77
N SER A 136 -7.35 4.57 -4.56
CA SER A 136 -7.15 5.58 -5.58
C SER A 136 -5.68 5.67 -6.00
N HIS A 137 -5.43 5.76 -7.29
CA HIS A 137 -4.10 5.99 -7.85
C HIS A 137 -4.02 7.32 -8.62
N ALA A 138 -4.88 8.28 -8.27
CA ALA A 138 -4.80 9.63 -8.78
C ALA A 138 -3.58 10.35 -8.21
N MET A 139 -3.04 11.31 -8.95
CA MET A 139 -2.04 12.24 -8.42
C MET A 139 -2.73 13.25 -7.50
N ALA A 140 -2.25 13.42 -6.29
CA ALA A 140 -2.77 14.38 -5.32
C ALA A 140 -2.15 15.79 -5.51
N GLY A 141 -0.87 15.85 -5.85
CA GLY A 141 -0.11 17.09 -5.94
C GLY A 141 -0.13 17.85 -4.62
N ALA A 142 -0.65 19.06 -4.61
CA ALA A 142 -0.77 19.88 -3.40
C ALA A 142 -2.04 19.64 -2.58
N ASP A 143 -2.99 18.86 -3.09
CA ASP A 143 -4.29 18.62 -2.46
C ASP A 143 -4.26 17.38 -1.56
N LEU A 144 -4.13 17.60 -0.24
CA LEU A 144 -4.09 16.54 0.76
C LEU A 144 -5.49 15.99 1.13
N THR A 145 -6.49 16.15 0.26
CA THR A 145 -7.85 15.65 0.49
C THR A 145 -8.30 14.60 -0.52
N ILE A 146 -7.49 14.30 -1.54
CA ILE A 146 -7.76 13.35 -2.61
C ILE A 146 -6.71 12.25 -2.66
N SER A 147 -6.92 11.26 -3.53
CA SER A 147 -6.03 10.12 -3.71
C SER A 147 -5.80 9.36 -2.39
N THR A 148 -4.59 8.92 -2.10
CA THR A 148 -4.27 8.16 -0.88
C THR A 148 -4.39 8.98 0.42
N TYR A 149 -4.55 10.31 0.36
CA TYR A 149 -4.89 11.14 1.53
C TYR A 149 -6.38 11.06 1.90
N SER A 150 -7.21 10.55 1.02
CA SER A 150 -8.65 10.37 1.24
C SER A 150 -8.98 9.00 1.84
N GLY A 151 -10.27 8.74 2.06
CA GLY A 151 -10.76 7.42 2.48
C GLY A 151 -10.94 6.42 1.33
N GLU A 152 -10.31 6.64 0.20
CA GLU A 152 -10.44 5.81 -1.01
C GLU A 152 -9.52 4.59 -0.97
N PHE A 153 -9.76 3.72 0.00
CA PHE A 153 -9.08 2.44 0.14
C PHE A 153 -9.98 1.35 0.73
N GLY A 154 -9.68 0.08 0.44
CA GLY A 154 -10.39 -1.05 1.02
C GLY A 154 -9.62 -2.36 0.85
N PHE A 155 -9.97 -3.36 1.65
CA PHE A 155 -9.39 -4.69 1.55
C PHE A 155 -9.93 -5.45 0.35
N LEU A 156 -9.03 -6.16 -0.33
CA LEU A 156 -9.32 -7.14 -1.35
C LEU A 156 -8.69 -8.46 -0.91
N ILE A 157 -9.52 -9.42 -0.53
CA ILE A 157 -9.06 -10.74 -0.10
C ILE A 157 -9.24 -11.71 -1.26
N VAL A 158 -8.14 -12.21 -1.80
CA VAL A 158 -8.17 -13.26 -2.81
C VAL A 158 -8.03 -14.61 -2.11
N GLU A 159 -9.14 -15.33 -2.06
CA GLU A 159 -9.20 -16.65 -1.44
C GLU A 159 -8.49 -17.68 -2.31
N PRO A 160 -7.62 -18.54 -1.75
CA PRO A 160 -6.94 -19.56 -2.53
C PRO A 160 -7.90 -20.48 -3.25
N ALA A 161 -7.57 -20.89 -4.47
CA ALA A 161 -8.39 -21.82 -5.27
C ALA A 161 -8.63 -23.16 -4.55
N ALA A 162 -7.65 -23.62 -3.76
CA ALA A 162 -7.74 -24.85 -2.97
C ALA A 162 -8.51 -24.67 -1.63
N GLY A 163 -8.95 -23.45 -1.31
CA GLY A 163 -9.53 -23.09 -0.02
C GLY A 163 -8.47 -22.72 1.03
N ASP A 164 -8.87 -21.93 2.02
CA ASP A 164 -8.00 -21.56 3.13
C ASP A 164 -7.87 -22.74 4.11
N PRO A 165 -6.66 -23.22 4.42
CA PRO A 165 -6.45 -24.28 5.41
C PRO A 165 -6.81 -23.84 6.84
N GLY A 166 -7.14 -22.57 7.06
CA GLY A 166 -7.57 -21.88 8.28
C GLY A 166 -7.20 -22.57 9.59
N ARG A 167 -6.18 -22.07 10.29
CA ARG A 167 -5.83 -22.53 11.63
C ARG A 167 -6.05 -21.42 12.66
N TYR A 168 -7.14 -20.70 12.52
CA TYR A 168 -7.56 -19.60 13.39
C TYR A 168 -9.07 -19.72 13.67
N ASP A 169 -9.52 -19.13 14.76
CA ASP A 169 -10.91 -19.18 15.17
C ASP A 169 -11.71 -18.02 14.57
N ARG A 170 -11.03 -16.90 14.30
CA ARG A 170 -11.64 -15.68 13.76
C ARG A 170 -10.64 -14.83 12.97
N GLU A 171 -11.16 -14.10 11.98
CA GLU A 171 -10.45 -13.12 11.18
C GLU A 171 -10.87 -11.70 11.58
N VAL A 172 -9.92 -10.78 11.65
CA VAL A 172 -10.13 -9.35 11.90
C VAL A 172 -9.28 -8.55 10.91
N LEU A 173 -9.90 -7.63 10.18
CA LEU A 173 -9.23 -6.76 9.21
C LEU A 173 -9.09 -5.37 9.83
N LEU A 174 -7.86 -4.81 9.86
CA LEU A 174 -7.58 -3.49 10.39
C LEU A 174 -6.69 -2.72 9.43
N ALA A 175 -7.19 -1.60 8.93
CA ALA A 175 -6.40 -0.65 8.16
C ALA A 175 -6.01 0.53 9.05
N ALA A 176 -4.74 0.91 9.02
CA ALA A 176 -4.28 2.17 9.57
C ALA A 176 -4.39 3.26 8.50
N HIS A 177 -4.89 4.44 8.90
CA HIS A 177 -4.93 5.60 8.03
C HIS A 177 -4.73 6.88 8.83
N LEU A 178 -4.14 7.90 8.18
CA LEU A 178 -3.85 9.19 8.79
C LEU A 178 -4.69 10.27 8.11
N TRP A 179 -5.20 11.19 8.93
CA TRP A 179 -6.20 12.17 8.54
C TRP A 179 -5.74 13.60 8.74
N GLU A 180 -6.36 14.53 8.00
CA GLU A 180 -6.14 15.97 8.12
C GLU A 180 -4.67 16.33 7.92
N GLY A 181 -4.14 15.92 6.77
CA GLY A 181 -2.78 16.27 6.35
C GLY A 181 -2.61 17.77 6.20
N GLU A 182 -1.43 18.27 6.58
CA GLU A 182 -1.00 19.65 6.42
C GLU A 182 0.43 19.68 5.89
N TRP A 183 0.67 20.53 4.88
CA TRP A 183 2.02 20.79 4.41
C TRP A 183 2.78 21.67 5.42
N VAL A 184 3.89 21.16 5.90
CA VAL A 184 4.76 21.86 6.85
C VAL A 184 6.16 22.01 6.31
N SER A 185 6.77 23.17 6.56
CA SER A 185 8.18 23.39 6.24
C SER A 185 9.07 22.71 7.26
N MET A 186 10.01 21.90 6.82
CA MET A 186 10.98 21.27 7.71
C MET A 186 11.92 22.28 8.38
N GLN A 187 12.07 23.47 7.81
CA GLN A 187 12.78 24.58 8.47
C GLN A 187 12.11 25.05 9.76
N ASP A 188 10.77 25.01 9.80
CA ASP A 188 9.98 25.46 10.95
C ASP A 188 10.00 24.42 12.08
N ILE A 189 10.19 23.14 11.75
CA ILE A 189 10.17 22.04 12.71
C ILE A 189 11.58 21.72 13.25
N ARG A 190 12.58 21.70 12.38
CA ARG A 190 13.96 21.39 12.76
C ARG A 190 14.75 22.68 13.01
N LYS A 191 15.04 22.98 14.27
CA LYS A 191 16.00 24.01 14.64
C LYS A 191 17.42 23.53 14.28
N GLY A 192 17.85 23.74 13.04
CA GLY A 192 19.19 23.35 12.57
C GLY A 192 19.53 23.95 11.21
N PRO A 193 20.80 24.01 10.81
CA PRO A 193 21.17 24.52 9.49
C PRO A 193 20.64 23.59 8.40
N PRO A 194 20.31 24.15 7.20
CA PRO A 194 19.86 23.36 6.06
C PRO A 194 20.89 22.27 5.72
N PRO A 195 20.42 21.09 5.23
CA PRO A 195 20.03 21.08 3.82
C PRO A 195 18.62 20.54 3.53
N ASP A 196 17.75 20.46 4.50
CA ASP A 196 16.43 19.84 4.28
C ASP A 196 15.33 20.90 4.42
N ASN A 197 15.09 21.66 3.36
CA ASN A 197 14.18 22.79 3.32
C ASN A 197 12.84 22.48 2.63
N GLY A 198 12.56 21.20 2.38
CA GLY A 198 11.36 20.79 1.66
C GLY A 198 10.12 20.84 2.54
N LEU A 199 8.97 20.75 1.87
CA LEU A 199 7.68 20.53 2.52
C LEU A 199 7.53 19.04 2.77
N GLU A 200 6.99 18.71 3.95
CA GLU A 200 6.59 17.35 4.36
C GLU A 200 5.13 17.39 4.83
N VAL A 201 4.46 16.23 4.88
CA VAL A 201 3.09 16.16 5.35
C VAL A 201 3.05 15.76 6.82
N MET A 202 2.37 16.58 7.64
CA MET A 202 2.00 16.23 9.00
C MET A 202 0.51 15.91 9.09
N TYR A 203 0.13 15.08 10.07
CA TYR A 203 -1.26 14.67 10.27
C TYR A 203 -1.75 15.02 11.67
N HIS A 204 -3.07 15.23 11.81
CA HIS A 204 -3.68 15.64 13.09
C HIS A 204 -4.57 14.57 13.69
N ALA A 205 -4.84 13.49 12.99
CA ALA A 205 -5.57 12.34 13.49
C ALA A 205 -5.11 11.06 12.80
N ALA A 206 -5.25 9.92 13.48
CA ALA A 206 -4.89 8.62 12.95
C ALA A 206 -5.84 7.54 13.47
N THR A 207 -6.21 6.59 12.63
CA THR A 207 -7.10 5.47 13.00
C THR A 207 -6.43 4.13 12.74
N LEU A 208 -6.77 3.13 13.55
CA LEU A 208 -6.59 1.72 13.24
C LEU A 208 -7.98 1.09 13.19
N GLY A 209 -8.56 1.02 11.99
CA GLY A 209 -9.97 0.75 11.76
C GLY A 209 -10.74 2.02 11.37
N ASP A 210 -11.95 2.19 11.85
CA ASP A 210 -12.88 3.24 11.44
C ASP A 210 -12.98 4.45 12.42
N ARG A 211 -12.37 4.35 13.62
CA ARG A 211 -12.47 5.34 14.70
C ARG A 211 -11.12 5.62 15.34
N LEU A 212 -11.02 6.76 16.04
CA LEU A 212 -9.89 7.04 16.92
C LEU A 212 -9.89 6.09 18.11
N LEU A 213 -8.71 5.79 18.65
CA LEU A 213 -8.52 4.96 19.83
C LEU A 213 -9.47 5.38 20.96
N GLY A 214 -10.21 4.41 21.51
CA GLY A 214 -11.18 4.60 22.57
C GLY A 214 -12.56 5.09 22.14
N HIS A 215 -12.78 5.34 20.84
CA HIS A 215 -14.08 5.79 20.29
C HIS A 215 -14.77 4.78 19.38
N GLY A 216 -14.10 3.69 19.01
CA GLY A 216 -14.67 2.58 18.27
C GLY A 216 -15.12 1.44 19.17
N GLU A 217 -15.83 0.45 18.57
CA GLU A 217 -16.14 -0.79 19.26
C GLU A 217 -14.88 -1.59 19.54
N PRO A 218 -14.67 -2.10 20.77
CA PRO A 218 -13.53 -2.93 21.06
C PRO A 218 -13.59 -4.27 20.34
N ILE A 219 -12.42 -4.81 20.01
CA ILE A 219 -12.29 -6.19 19.53
C ILE A 219 -12.44 -7.11 20.74
N ARG A 220 -13.61 -7.73 20.89
CA ARG A 220 -13.88 -8.66 21.99
C ARG A 220 -13.31 -10.03 21.66
N VAL A 221 -12.51 -10.59 22.56
CA VAL A 221 -11.80 -11.86 22.40
C VAL A 221 -12.01 -12.80 23.58
N LYS A 222 -11.84 -14.10 23.33
CA LYS A 222 -11.85 -15.14 24.38
C LYS A 222 -10.43 -15.54 24.74
N TYR A 223 -10.23 -15.93 26.00
CA TYR A 223 -8.96 -16.54 26.38
C TYR A 223 -8.74 -17.85 25.62
N GLY A 224 -7.57 -18.01 25.02
CA GLY A 224 -7.21 -19.14 24.16
C GLY A 224 -7.66 -19.04 22.71
N GLU A 225 -8.41 -18.00 22.33
CA GLU A 225 -8.81 -17.76 20.94
C GLU A 225 -7.59 -17.44 20.09
N ARG A 226 -7.53 -17.98 18.87
CA ARG A 226 -6.52 -17.68 17.86
C ARG A 226 -7.13 -16.75 16.83
N VAL A 227 -6.70 -15.49 16.85
CA VAL A 227 -7.22 -14.45 15.93
C VAL A 227 -6.22 -14.22 14.80
N LEU A 228 -6.71 -14.33 13.57
CA LEU A 228 -6.00 -13.86 12.40
C LEU A 228 -6.29 -12.36 12.23
N PHE A 229 -5.27 -11.53 12.41
CA PHE A 229 -5.34 -10.13 12.01
C PHE A 229 -4.73 -9.97 10.63
N ARG A 230 -5.50 -9.32 9.73
CA ARG A 230 -5.00 -8.82 8.47
C ARG A 230 -4.83 -7.32 8.60
N LEU A 231 -3.60 -6.88 8.59
CA LEU A 231 -3.21 -5.51 8.84
C LEU A 231 -2.74 -4.85 7.55
N LEU A 232 -3.18 -3.62 7.33
CA LEU A 232 -2.82 -2.79 6.19
C LEU A 232 -2.41 -1.41 6.70
N ASN A 233 -1.30 -0.87 6.22
CA ASN A 233 -1.05 0.56 6.33
C ASN A 233 -1.53 1.24 5.04
N ALA A 234 -2.71 1.84 5.09
CA ALA A 234 -3.33 2.59 4.00
C ALA A 234 -3.12 4.11 4.13
N SER A 235 -2.16 4.56 4.94
CA SER A 235 -1.81 5.98 5.02
C SER A 235 -1.13 6.47 3.74
N ALA A 236 -1.10 7.78 3.54
CA ALA A 236 -0.52 8.33 2.33
C ALA A 236 1.01 8.45 2.38
N SER A 237 1.62 8.69 3.55
CA SER A 237 3.06 9.01 3.62
C SER A 237 3.74 8.70 4.97
N MET A 238 3.17 7.83 5.81
CA MET A 238 3.79 7.53 7.10
C MET A 238 3.81 6.04 7.44
N GLY A 239 5.00 5.52 7.72
CA GLY A 239 5.18 4.18 8.27
C GLY A 239 4.78 4.11 9.74
N ILE A 240 4.21 2.98 10.17
CA ILE A 240 3.72 2.75 11.54
C ILE A 240 4.38 1.53 12.16
N THR A 241 4.47 1.52 13.49
CA THR A 241 4.91 0.34 14.24
C THR A 241 3.87 -0.01 15.29
N LEU A 242 3.23 -1.16 15.16
CA LEU A 242 2.11 -1.60 15.97
C LEU A 242 2.54 -2.65 17.01
N ALA A 243 1.90 -2.63 18.16
CA ALA A 243 2.02 -3.65 19.20
C ALA A 243 0.70 -3.92 19.91
N LEU A 244 0.55 -5.16 20.43
CA LEU A 244 -0.50 -5.54 21.37
C LEU A 244 0.19 -6.02 22.66
N PRO A 245 0.24 -5.21 23.73
CA PRO A 245 0.98 -5.53 24.93
C PRO A 245 0.64 -6.90 25.52
N GLY A 246 1.69 -7.64 25.90
CA GLY A 246 1.54 -8.98 26.47
C GLY A 246 1.18 -10.09 25.48
N HIS A 247 1.15 -9.79 24.19
CA HIS A 247 0.91 -10.74 23.10
C HIS A 247 2.05 -10.68 22.08
N ARG A 248 2.14 -11.70 21.24
CA ARG A 248 3.08 -11.76 20.13
C ARG A 248 2.35 -12.03 18.82
N PHE A 249 2.87 -11.46 17.76
CA PHE A 249 2.36 -11.64 16.42
C PHE A 249 3.13 -12.75 15.72
N THR A 250 2.50 -13.88 15.43
CA THR A 250 3.07 -14.88 14.52
C THR A 250 2.77 -14.44 13.09
N VAL A 251 3.76 -13.87 12.43
CA VAL A 251 3.62 -13.43 11.02
C VAL A 251 3.56 -14.66 10.13
N ILE A 252 2.48 -14.80 9.37
CA ILE A 252 2.25 -15.93 8.45
C ILE A 252 2.28 -15.51 6.99
N ALA A 253 2.02 -14.23 6.70
CA ALA A 253 2.18 -13.67 5.36
C ALA A 253 2.61 -12.21 5.42
N LEU A 254 3.36 -11.76 4.42
CA LEU A 254 3.70 -10.36 4.13
C LEU A 254 3.16 -10.02 2.75
N ASP A 255 2.49 -8.87 2.63
CA ASP A 255 1.81 -8.41 1.42
C ASP A 255 0.93 -9.51 0.80
N GLY A 256 0.26 -10.29 1.66
CA GLY A 256 -0.59 -11.42 1.28
C GLY A 256 0.16 -12.64 0.76
N ASN A 257 1.50 -12.65 0.75
CA ASN A 257 2.30 -13.80 0.33
C ASN A 257 2.77 -14.58 1.57
N PRO A 258 2.51 -15.89 1.64
CA PRO A 258 2.94 -16.71 2.78
C PRO A 258 4.45 -16.63 3.00
N VAL A 259 4.87 -16.43 4.25
CA VAL A 259 6.29 -16.40 4.59
C VAL A 259 6.85 -17.82 4.72
N PRO A 260 8.09 -18.08 4.24
CA PRO A 260 8.73 -19.39 4.39
C PRO A 260 8.93 -19.82 5.85
N THR A 261 9.15 -18.84 6.74
CA THR A 261 9.44 -19.06 8.15
C THR A 261 8.49 -18.24 9.02
N PRO A 262 7.28 -18.76 9.36
CA PRO A 262 6.40 -18.08 10.30
C PRO A 262 7.13 -17.81 11.61
N THR A 263 7.24 -16.53 11.98
CA THR A 263 8.04 -16.08 13.12
C THR A 263 7.22 -15.18 14.03
N ALA A 264 7.32 -15.42 15.34
CA ALA A 264 6.65 -14.59 16.33
C ALA A 264 7.52 -13.37 16.68
N VAL A 265 6.92 -12.17 16.59
CA VAL A 265 7.54 -10.88 16.88
C VAL A 265 6.72 -10.10 17.90
N ASP A 266 7.35 -9.13 18.57
CA ASP A 266 6.66 -8.30 19.57
C ASP A 266 6.03 -7.05 18.96
N VAL A 267 6.51 -6.63 17.80
CA VAL A 267 6.02 -5.47 17.04
C VAL A 267 5.87 -5.81 15.57
N LEU A 268 4.98 -5.08 14.89
CA LEU A 268 4.82 -5.10 13.45
C LEU A 268 5.14 -3.71 12.92
N ARG A 269 6.16 -3.60 12.08
CA ARG A 269 6.39 -2.38 11.31
C ARG A 269 5.78 -2.55 9.93
N LEU A 270 4.91 -1.64 9.58
CA LEU A 270 4.29 -1.53 8.26
C LEU A 270 4.53 -0.13 7.72
N ASP A 271 5.23 -0.04 6.62
CA ASP A 271 5.28 1.20 5.85
C ASP A 271 4.03 1.29 4.96
N VAL A 272 3.87 2.41 4.27
CA VAL A 272 2.71 2.64 3.40
C VAL A 272 2.57 1.51 2.40
N ALA A 273 1.34 1.02 2.21
CA ALA A 273 0.95 -0.10 1.35
C ALA A 273 1.37 -1.51 1.85
N GLU A 274 2.20 -1.62 2.86
CA GLU A 274 2.55 -2.94 3.39
C GLU A 274 1.37 -3.58 4.13
N ARG A 275 1.26 -4.91 3.98
CA ARG A 275 0.28 -5.74 4.68
C ARG A 275 1.01 -6.83 5.44
N ALA A 276 0.44 -7.20 6.60
CA ALA A 276 0.87 -8.38 7.34
C ALA A 276 -0.35 -9.17 7.79
N ASP A 277 -0.33 -10.49 7.52
CA ASP A 277 -1.26 -11.43 8.10
C ASP A 277 -0.59 -12.11 9.29
N VAL A 278 -1.19 -11.95 10.47
CA VAL A 278 -0.60 -12.43 11.71
C VAL A 278 -1.60 -13.19 12.55
N ILE A 279 -1.17 -14.29 13.15
CA ILE A 279 -1.95 -15.01 14.15
C ILE A 279 -1.50 -14.55 15.54
N VAL A 280 -2.47 -14.16 16.36
CA VAL A 280 -2.27 -13.83 17.77
C VAL A 280 -3.05 -14.84 18.62
N GLU A 281 -2.35 -15.48 19.55
CA GLU A 281 -2.97 -16.29 20.58
C GLU A 281 -3.40 -15.39 21.73
N MET A 282 -4.69 -15.33 22.01
CA MET A 282 -5.28 -14.51 23.08
C MET A 282 -5.06 -15.17 24.43
N ASN A 283 -3.88 -15.04 25.02
CA ASN A 283 -3.45 -15.73 26.23
C ASN A 283 -3.07 -14.81 27.39
N ASN A 284 -3.35 -13.49 27.27
CA ASN A 284 -3.09 -12.48 28.30
C ASN A 284 -4.37 -11.69 28.61
N SER A 285 -5.18 -12.21 29.52
CA SER A 285 -6.50 -11.68 29.84
C SER A 285 -6.46 -10.26 30.41
N GLY A 286 -7.23 -9.35 29.83
CA GLY A 286 -7.25 -7.92 30.23
C GLY A 286 -8.06 -7.07 29.27
N VAL A 287 -7.86 -5.75 29.36
CA VAL A 287 -8.29 -4.75 28.38
C VAL A 287 -7.03 -4.04 27.90
N TRP A 288 -6.74 -4.13 26.62
CA TRP A 288 -5.45 -3.74 26.06
C TRP A 288 -5.63 -2.73 24.92
N VAL A 289 -4.66 -1.83 24.75
CA VAL A 289 -4.53 -1.04 23.53
C VAL A 289 -3.73 -1.85 22.50
N PHE A 290 -4.32 -2.16 21.36
CA PHE A 290 -3.61 -2.56 20.17
C PHE A 290 -3.35 -1.30 19.35
N GLY A 291 -2.12 -0.81 19.25
CA GLY A 291 -1.84 0.48 18.65
C GLY A 291 -0.36 0.73 18.37
N SER A 292 -0.06 1.96 17.97
CA SER A 292 1.31 2.38 17.67
C SER A 292 2.22 2.29 18.90
N THR A 293 3.48 1.96 18.66
CA THR A 293 4.52 2.04 19.71
C THR A 293 4.94 3.48 20.01
N ASP A 294 4.63 4.42 19.14
CA ASP A 294 4.84 5.85 19.36
C ASP A 294 3.68 6.46 20.16
N ASP A 295 4.02 7.26 21.19
CA ASP A 295 3.03 7.89 22.06
C ASP A 295 2.23 8.98 21.33
N MET A 296 2.85 9.72 20.41
CA MET A 296 2.18 10.77 19.65
C MET A 296 1.14 10.18 18.71
N ASP A 297 1.48 9.08 18.04
CA ASP A 297 0.52 8.39 17.16
C ASP A 297 -0.71 7.91 17.94
N ARG A 298 -0.51 7.34 19.14
CA ARG A 298 -1.63 6.92 19.99
C ARG A 298 -2.45 8.11 20.48
N HIS A 299 -1.82 9.25 20.76
CA HIS A 299 -2.54 10.50 21.09
C HIS A 299 -3.34 11.04 19.90
N MET A 300 -2.85 10.87 18.68
CA MET A 300 -3.60 11.17 17.46
C MET A 300 -4.75 10.18 17.21
N GLY A 301 -4.78 9.04 17.93
CA GLY A 301 -5.85 8.04 17.85
C GLY A 301 -5.46 6.71 17.21
N LEU A 302 -4.18 6.48 16.85
CA LEU A 302 -3.74 5.26 16.17
C LEU A 302 -3.74 4.05 17.11
N GLY A 303 -4.86 3.37 17.15
CA GLY A 303 -5.05 2.16 17.93
C GLY A 303 -6.51 1.75 18.02
N ILE A 304 -6.74 0.57 18.59
CA ILE A 304 -8.05 0.00 18.89
C ILE A 304 -7.97 -0.75 20.21
N VAL A 305 -9.10 -0.82 20.93
CA VAL A 305 -9.18 -1.56 22.20
C VAL A 305 -9.41 -3.04 21.92
N VAL A 306 -8.66 -3.91 22.58
CA VAL A 306 -8.88 -5.37 22.63
C VAL A 306 -9.34 -5.73 24.04
N GLU A 307 -10.57 -6.25 24.15
CA GLU A 307 -11.24 -6.56 25.41
C GLU A 307 -11.50 -8.05 25.51
N TYR A 308 -10.96 -8.68 26.57
CA TYR A 308 -11.26 -10.07 26.84
C TYR A 308 -12.65 -10.23 27.45
N GLU A 309 -13.35 -11.34 27.12
CA GLU A 309 -14.61 -11.70 27.76
C GLU A 309 -14.48 -11.64 29.29
N ASN A 310 -15.50 -11.08 29.96
CA ASN A 310 -15.54 -10.89 31.41
C ASN A 310 -14.42 -10.00 31.97
N ARG A 311 -13.82 -9.15 31.14
CA ARG A 311 -12.94 -8.06 31.55
C ARG A 311 -13.55 -6.74 31.19
N SER A 312 -13.31 -5.74 32.01
CA SER A 312 -13.72 -4.37 31.80
C SER A 312 -12.73 -3.43 32.51
N GLY A 313 -12.70 -2.18 32.13
CA GLY A 313 -11.87 -1.15 32.73
C GLY A 313 -11.10 -0.34 31.68
N GLU A 314 -10.21 0.51 32.16
CA GLU A 314 -9.38 1.33 31.27
C GLU A 314 -8.42 0.48 30.46
N PRO A 315 -8.32 0.71 29.13
CA PRO A 315 -7.37 0.00 28.29
C PRO A 315 -5.92 0.27 28.72
N GLN A 316 -5.15 -0.79 28.84
CA GLN A 316 -3.77 -0.74 29.32
C GLN A 316 -2.80 -0.74 28.15
N TRP A 317 -1.71 0.01 28.32
CA TRP A 317 -0.57 0.02 27.42
C TRP A 317 0.73 -0.25 28.18
N THR A 318 1.60 -1.03 27.58
CA THR A 318 2.99 -1.24 28.01
C THR A 318 3.88 -1.29 26.80
N THR A 319 4.95 -0.51 26.79
CA THR A 319 5.90 -0.51 25.67
C THR A 319 6.56 -1.86 25.50
N PRO A 320 6.58 -2.45 24.30
CA PRO A 320 7.25 -3.71 24.01
C PRO A 320 8.74 -3.64 24.34
N LYS A 321 9.30 -4.75 24.82
CA LYS A 321 10.73 -4.85 25.16
C LYS A 321 11.62 -4.85 23.92
N ASN A 322 11.18 -5.48 22.83
CA ASN A 322 11.88 -5.53 21.56
C ASN A 322 11.05 -4.82 20.49
N THR A 323 11.60 -3.76 19.92
CA THR A 323 10.95 -2.93 18.87
C THR A 323 11.65 -3.10 17.50
N GLN A 324 12.58 -4.06 17.37
CA GLN A 324 13.28 -4.30 16.11
C GLN A 324 12.39 -5.05 15.12
N TRP A 325 12.41 -4.57 13.88
CA TRP A 325 11.80 -5.20 12.73
C TRP A 325 12.87 -5.61 11.71
N ASP A 326 12.79 -6.85 11.22
CA ASP A 326 13.75 -7.39 10.27
C ASP A 326 13.05 -8.38 9.33
N TYR A 327 12.91 -8.02 8.08
CA TYR A 327 12.27 -8.88 7.07
C TYR A 327 12.99 -10.21 6.89
N THR A 328 14.30 -10.27 7.14
CA THR A 328 15.11 -11.46 6.86
C THR A 328 14.77 -12.65 7.75
N VAL A 329 14.13 -12.41 8.91
CA VAL A 329 13.71 -13.48 9.82
C VAL A 329 12.54 -14.31 9.30
N PHE A 330 11.80 -13.80 8.31
CA PHE A 330 10.65 -14.47 7.69
C PHE A 330 11.04 -15.30 6.47
N GLY A 331 12.23 -15.11 5.94
CA GLY A 331 12.78 -15.90 4.84
C GLY A 331 13.45 -17.19 5.29
N LYS A 332 14.00 -17.92 4.32
CA LYS A 332 14.88 -19.06 4.56
C LYS A 332 16.32 -18.59 4.75
N SER A 333 17.08 -19.31 5.56
CA SER A 333 18.52 -19.17 5.57
C SER A 333 19.12 -19.64 4.23
N GLY A 334 19.96 -18.83 3.62
CA GLY A 334 20.62 -19.17 2.34
C GLY A 334 20.52 -18.04 1.34
N ARG A 335 21.05 -18.29 0.16
CA ARG A 335 21.04 -17.32 -0.94
C ARG A 335 19.86 -17.62 -1.86
N ALA A 336 19.22 -16.57 -2.34
CA ALA A 336 18.27 -16.65 -3.43
C ALA A 336 18.92 -17.20 -4.71
N ALA A 337 18.09 -17.60 -5.67
CA ALA A 337 18.58 -18.00 -7.00
C ALA A 337 19.38 -16.88 -7.65
N ALA A 338 20.32 -17.25 -8.51
CA ALA A 338 21.08 -16.25 -9.27
C ALA A 338 20.14 -15.52 -10.24
N PRO A 339 20.20 -14.19 -10.34
CA PRO A 339 19.48 -13.45 -11.36
C PRO A 339 20.13 -13.61 -12.74
N ASP A 340 19.36 -13.41 -13.80
CA ASP A 340 19.88 -13.30 -15.17
C ASP A 340 20.59 -11.95 -15.37
N GLU A 341 20.08 -10.90 -14.72
CA GLU A 341 20.63 -9.54 -14.79
C GLU A 341 20.47 -8.81 -13.47
N THR A 342 21.37 -7.87 -13.19
CA THR A 342 21.35 -7.02 -11.99
C THR A 342 21.29 -5.56 -12.40
N ILE A 343 20.32 -4.83 -11.83
CA ILE A 343 20.04 -3.43 -12.14
C ILE A 343 20.25 -2.59 -10.89
N PRO A 344 21.21 -1.66 -10.86
CA PRO A 344 21.39 -0.74 -9.75
C PRO A 344 20.39 0.42 -9.82
N LEU A 345 19.77 0.72 -8.69
CA LEU A 345 18.84 1.84 -8.51
C LEU A 345 19.31 2.68 -7.32
N LYS A 346 19.60 3.95 -7.56
CA LYS A 346 19.98 4.91 -6.52
C LYS A 346 18.86 5.92 -6.32
N PHE A 347 18.42 6.07 -5.08
CA PHE A 347 17.35 7.01 -4.70
C PHE A 347 17.96 8.23 -4.01
N GLU A 348 17.61 9.42 -4.49
CA GLU A 348 18.16 10.67 -3.99
C GLU A 348 17.08 11.74 -3.87
N LYS A 349 17.20 12.58 -2.83
CA LYS A 349 16.35 13.73 -2.55
C LYS A 349 17.01 15.02 -3.04
N ILE A 350 16.25 15.86 -3.72
CA ILE A 350 16.59 17.24 -4.03
C ILE A 350 15.65 18.14 -3.25
N PRO A 351 16.13 18.70 -2.11
CA PRO A 351 15.27 19.51 -1.23
C PRO A 351 14.85 20.84 -1.87
N GLY A 352 13.64 21.32 -1.53
CA GLY A 352 13.21 22.67 -1.85
C GLY A 352 13.07 22.96 -3.35
N GLY A 353 12.52 22.03 -4.10
CA GLY A 353 12.23 22.18 -5.53
C GLY A 353 11.13 23.22 -5.83
N ARG A 354 10.46 23.09 -6.98
CA ARG A 354 9.40 24.00 -7.38
C ARG A 354 8.26 24.03 -6.35
N GLY A 355 7.91 25.21 -5.87
CA GLY A 355 6.87 25.38 -4.85
C GLY A 355 7.30 25.01 -3.42
N GLY A 356 8.57 24.68 -3.20
CA GLY A 356 9.08 24.27 -1.88
C GLY A 356 9.04 22.75 -1.67
N TYR A 357 8.44 21.98 -2.58
CA TYR A 357 8.36 20.52 -2.48
C TYR A 357 9.72 19.86 -2.67
N ASN A 358 9.93 18.73 -2.02
CA ASN A 358 11.09 17.88 -2.29
C ASN A 358 10.90 17.20 -3.65
N ARG A 359 11.98 17.11 -4.42
CA ARG A 359 11.99 16.35 -5.66
C ARG A 359 12.79 15.08 -5.47
N TRP A 360 12.28 13.98 -6.01
CA TRP A 360 12.88 12.67 -5.88
C TRP A 360 13.44 12.17 -7.21
N THR A 361 14.57 11.46 -7.14
CA THR A 361 15.23 10.92 -8.33
C THR A 361 15.56 9.45 -8.17
N ILE A 362 15.45 8.71 -9.28
CA ILE A 362 16.00 7.37 -9.45
C ILE A 362 17.13 7.47 -10.46
N ASN A 363 18.38 7.16 -10.05
CA ASN A 363 19.57 7.31 -10.87
C ASN A 363 19.72 8.73 -11.46
N GLY A 364 19.41 9.75 -10.66
CA GLY A 364 19.50 11.17 -11.04
C GLY A 364 18.39 11.68 -11.94
N LYS A 365 17.37 10.89 -12.25
CA LYS A 365 16.19 11.27 -13.05
C LYS A 365 14.92 11.20 -12.21
N SER A 366 13.98 12.10 -12.46
CA SER A 366 12.63 12.07 -11.89
C SER A 366 11.62 11.71 -12.97
N TRP A 367 10.48 11.15 -12.56
CA TRP A 367 9.35 10.98 -13.47
C TRP A 367 8.95 12.33 -14.10
N PRO A 368 8.65 12.39 -15.43
CA PRO A 368 8.54 11.27 -16.38
C PRO A 368 9.83 10.91 -17.14
N ASP A 369 11.00 11.48 -16.81
CA ASP A 369 12.27 11.19 -17.50
C ASP A 369 12.80 9.76 -17.22
N THR A 370 12.12 9.01 -16.35
CA THR A 370 12.32 7.60 -16.00
C THR A 370 11.39 6.65 -16.80
N ASN A 371 10.94 7.09 -17.98
CA ASN A 371 10.17 6.23 -18.90
C ASN A 371 10.95 6.00 -20.21
N PRO A 372 11.52 4.77 -20.42
CA PRO A 372 11.58 3.69 -19.45
C PRO A 372 12.66 3.90 -18.40
N LEU A 373 12.41 3.40 -17.18
CA LEU A 373 13.43 3.32 -16.13
C LEU A 373 14.50 2.27 -16.52
N PHE A 374 14.04 1.11 -16.96
CA PHE A 374 14.81 0.05 -17.60
C PHE A 374 13.89 -0.87 -18.41
N THR A 375 14.49 -1.77 -19.19
CA THR A 375 13.76 -2.73 -20.04
C THR A 375 14.08 -4.15 -19.62
N VAL A 376 13.05 -5.00 -19.55
CA VAL A 376 13.16 -6.42 -19.20
C VAL A 376 12.69 -7.32 -20.33
N GLN A 377 13.13 -8.58 -20.31
CA GLN A 377 12.69 -9.64 -21.21
C GLN A 377 11.81 -10.63 -20.45
N GLN A 378 10.68 -11.01 -21.05
CA GLN A 378 9.75 -11.95 -20.42
C GLN A 378 10.45 -13.25 -20.03
N GLY A 379 10.13 -13.73 -18.82
CA GLY A 379 10.63 -14.98 -18.25
C GLY A 379 11.99 -14.88 -17.57
N LYS A 380 12.72 -13.76 -17.69
CA LYS A 380 13.99 -13.56 -17.00
C LYS A 380 13.79 -13.09 -15.56
N ARG A 381 14.76 -13.43 -14.72
CA ARG A 381 14.87 -13.00 -13.32
C ARG A 381 15.81 -11.82 -13.21
N TYR A 382 15.31 -10.71 -12.68
CA TYR A 382 16.06 -9.47 -12.48
C TYR A 382 16.28 -9.20 -11.00
N ARG A 383 17.51 -8.82 -10.64
CA ARG A 383 17.82 -8.29 -9.30
C ARG A 383 17.89 -6.79 -9.36
N LEU A 384 17.09 -6.12 -8.55
CA LEU A 384 17.20 -4.70 -8.30
C LEU A 384 18.07 -4.51 -7.04
N VAL A 385 19.19 -3.82 -7.19
CA VAL A 385 20.08 -3.41 -6.09
C VAL A 385 19.75 -1.96 -5.79
N MET A 386 18.96 -1.76 -4.75
CA MET A 386 18.43 -0.46 -4.35
C MET A 386 19.32 0.18 -3.29
N ASP A 387 19.71 1.42 -3.50
CA ASP A 387 20.51 2.25 -2.58
C ASP A 387 19.73 3.52 -2.25
N ASN A 388 19.18 3.58 -1.05
CA ASN A 388 18.52 4.78 -0.54
C ASN A 388 19.57 5.74 0.02
N ASN A 389 19.93 6.74 -0.76
CA ASN A 389 20.87 7.79 -0.40
C ASN A 389 20.13 9.07 0.08
N SER A 390 19.07 8.89 0.84
CA SER A 390 18.26 9.98 1.41
C SER A 390 18.01 9.82 2.90
N GLY A 391 17.61 10.90 3.56
CA GLY A 391 17.23 10.92 4.96
C GLY A 391 15.78 10.47 5.23
N ASP A 392 15.08 9.95 4.22
CA ASP A 392 13.68 9.54 4.30
C ASP A 392 13.55 8.03 4.02
N GLU A 393 12.48 7.43 4.53
CA GLU A 393 12.13 6.05 4.23
C GLU A 393 11.29 6.00 2.96
N HIS A 394 11.43 4.92 2.20
CA HIS A 394 10.70 4.74 0.95
C HIS A 394 10.09 3.35 0.88
N PRO A 395 8.77 3.20 1.02
CA PRO A 395 8.07 1.99 0.64
C PRO A 395 8.03 1.89 -0.90
N VAL A 396 8.93 1.08 -1.44
CA VAL A 396 9.06 0.88 -2.89
C VAL A 396 8.15 -0.24 -3.34
N HIS A 397 7.27 0.08 -4.28
CA HIS A 397 6.28 -0.83 -4.85
C HIS A 397 6.54 -1.09 -6.34
N THR A 398 6.26 -2.32 -6.75
CA THR A 398 6.27 -2.73 -8.15
C THR A 398 4.89 -3.24 -8.52
N HIS A 399 4.22 -2.55 -9.43
CA HIS A 399 2.92 -2.95 -9.93
C HIS A 399 2.98 -4.34 -10.58
N ARG A 400 1.89 -5.09 -10.49
CA ARG A 400 1.65 -6.33 -11.25
C ARG A 400 2.67 -7.46 -11.02
N HIS A 401 3.63 -7.28 -10.11
CA HIS A 401 4.66 -8.25 -9.78
C HIS A 401 4.82 -8.40 -8.28
N THR A 402 5.14 -9.60 -7.84
CA THR A 402 5.78 -9.81 -6.54
C THR A 402 7.28 -10.02 -6.74
N PHE A 403 8.03 -9.64 -5.74
CA PHE A 403 9.47 -9.84 -5.72
C PHE A 403 9.90 -10.62 -4.48
N GLU A 404 10.98 -11.33 -4.58
CA GLU A 404 11.67 -12.00 -3.48
C GLU A 404 12.65 -11.02 -2.82
N ILE A 405 12.57 -10.84 -1.50
CA ILE A 405 13.62 -10.14 -0.76
C ILE A 405 14.83 -11.07 -0.70
N THR A 406 15.98 -10.61 -1.24
CA THR A 406 17.21 -11.40 -1.29
C THR A 406 18.28 -10.89 -0.33
N LYS A 407 18.20 -9.60 0.05
CA LYS A 407 19.10 -9.00 1.03
C LYS A 407 18.52 -7.70 1.58
N VAL A 408 18.71 -7.46 2.88
CA VAL A 408 18.41 -6.18 3.51
C VAL A 408 19.65 -5.75 4.29
N ARG A 409 20.22 -4.59 3.93
CA ARG A 409 21.55 -4.17 4.40
C ARG A 409 22.58 -5.28 4.11
N ASP A 410 23.23 -5.81 5.16
CA ASP A 410 24.23 -6.87 5.02
C ASP A 410 23.69 -8.29 5.26
N LYS A 411 22.38 -8.43 5.49
CA LYS A 411 21.73 -9.70 5.82
C LYS A 411 21.09 -10.34 4.58
N PRO A 412 21.63 -11.45 4.06
CA PRO A 412 20.99 -12.20 2.98
C PRO A 412 19.78 -12.99 3.51
N THR A 413 18.82 -13.20 2.64
CA THR A 413 17.64 -14.04 2.89
C THR A 413 17.12 -14.62 1.58
N SER A 414 16.10 -15.49 1.63
CA SER A 414 15.45 -16.02 0.43
C SER A 414 14.00 -16.44 0.70
N GLY A 415 13.18 -16.44 -0.35
CA GLY A 415 11.82 -16.97 -0.34
C GLY A 415 10.77 -16.08 0.34
N ALA A 416 11.14 -14.95 0.94
CA ALA A 416 10.17 -13.97 1.44
C ALA A 416 9.68 -13.11 0.28
N MET A 417 8.42 -13.32 -0.13
CA MET A 417 7.80 -12.62 -1.25
C MET A 417 7.00 -11.41 -0.79
N LYS A 418 7.15 -10.29 -1.46
CA LYS A 418 6.40 -9.04 -1.22
C LYS A 418 6.11 -8.32 -2.53
N ASP A 419 5.27 -7.30 -2.49
CA ASP A 419 5.08 -6.34 -3.59
C ASP A 419 5.49 -4.91 -3.22
N THR A 420 5.67 -4.65 -1.93
CA THR A 420 6.13 -3.38 -1.38
C THR A 420 7.20 -3.63 -0.32
N ILE A 421 8.32 -2.92 -0.35
CA ILE A 421 9.39 -3.03 0.64
C ILE A 421 9.78 -1.65 1.16
N SER A 422 9.77 -1.47 2.48
CA SER A 422 10.30 -0.25 3.10
C SER A 422 11.82 -0.23 2.99
N MET A 423 12.33 0.82 2.36
CA MET A 423 13.75 1.13 2.28
C MET A 423 14.13 2.08 3.41
N PRO A 424 14.86 1.61 4.44
CA PRO A 424 15.27 2.50 5.52
C PRO A 424 16.19 3.62 5.01
N ARG A 425 16.26 4.70 5.77
CA ARG A 425 17.15 5.84 5.53
C ARG A 425 18.61 5.38 5.38
N PHE A 426 19.31 5.89 4.38
CA PHE A 426 20.75 5.61 4.14
C PHE A 426 21.04 4.10 4.19
N SER A 427 20.29 3.31 3.45
CA SER A 427 20.34 1.85 3.51
C SER A 427 20.18 1.22 2.14
N THR A 428 20.58 -0.06 2.05
CA THR A 428 20.48 -0.85 0.82
C THR A 428 19.56 -2.04 0.99
N ALA A 429 18.88 -2.44 -0.10
CA ALA A 429 18.18 -3.72 -0.20
C ALA A 429 18.32 -4.30 -1.60
N GLU A 430 18.24 -5.62 -1.68
CA GLU A 430 18.21 -6.35 -2.95
C GLU A 430 16.91 -7.14 -3.03
N ILE A 431 16.21 -6.99 -4.14
CA ILE A 431 15.00 -7.74 -4.45
C ILE A 431 15.12 -8.38 -5.82
N ASP A 432 14.53 -9.56 -5.98
CA ASP A 432 14.47 -10.24 -7.27
C ASP A 432 13.04 -10.41 -7.72
N PHE A 433 12.72 -10.10 -8.96
CA PHE A 433 11.46 -10.43 -9.57
C PHE A 433 11.65 -11.19 -10.89
N VAL A 434 10.65 -11.97 -11.27
CA VAL A 434 10.57 -12.60 -12.58
C VAL A 434 9.67 -11.75 -13.45
N ALA A 435 10.14 -11.38 -14.62
CA ALA A 435 9.38 -10.62 -15.60
C ALA A 435 8.34 -11.53 -16.31
N ASP A 436 7.28 -11.94 -15.61
CA ASP A 436 6.32 -12.95 -16.07
C ASP A 436 4.94 -12.37 -16.43
N ASP A 437 4.70 -11.08 -16.20
CA ASP A 437 3.46 -10.38 -16.55
C ASP A 437 3.74 -9.20 -17.51
N PRO A 438 3.81 -9.46 -18.84
CA PRO A 438 4.26 -8.50 -19.82
C PRO A 438 3.30 -7.30 -19.94
N GLY A 439 3.88 -6.14 -20.18
CA GLY A 439 3.24 -4.83 -20.31
C GLY A 439 3.99 -3.77 -19.54
N PRO A 440 3.72 -2.48 -19.75
CA PRO A 440 4.31 -1.43 -18.95
C PRO A 440 3.99 -1.66 -17.47
N THR A 441 5.00 -1.54 -16.62
CA THR A 441 4.90 -1.84 -15.19
C THR A 441 5.40 -0.63 -14.40
N PHE A 442 4.56 -0.05 -13.58
CA PHE A 442 4.91 1.11 -12.78
C PHE A 442 5.71 0.68 -11.54
N PHE A 443 6.77 1.43 -11.26
CA PHE A 443 7.67 1.26 -10.12
C PHE A 443 7.76 2.60 -9.41
N HIS A 444 7.39 2.67 -8.14
CA HIS A 444 7.36 3.94 -7.42
C HIS A 444 7.52 3.80 -5.91
N CYS A 445 7.86 4.90 -5.25
CA CYS A 445 7.67 5.02 -3.81
C CYS A 445 6.19 5.18 -3.51
N HIS A 446 5.67 4.46 -2.51
CA HIS A 446 4.25 4.51 -2.17
C HIS A 446 3.90 5.68 -1.22
N HIS A 447 4.87 6.47 -0.77
CA HIS A 447 4.58 7.79 -0.22
C HIS A 447 4.05 8.68 -1.35
N GLN A 448 2.82 9.16 -1.20
CA GLN A 448 2.11 9.89 -2.27
C GLN A 448 2.87 11.14 -2.72
N ASP A 449 3.35 11.92 -1.77
CA ASP A 449 4.16 13.13 -2.04
C ASP A 449 5.48 12.81 -2.74
N HIS A 450 6.13 11.68 -2.41
CA HIS A 450 7.33 11.24 -3.10
C HIS A 450 7.04 10.82 -4.54
N MET A 451 5.97 10.07 -4.76
CA MET A 451 5.53 9.64 -6.09
C MET A 451 5.19 10.86 -6.96
N ASP A 452 4.35 11.76 -6.45
CA ASP A 452 3.90 12.97 -7.16
C ASP A 452 5.08 13.87 -7.53
N GLU A 453 6.11 13.91 -6.70
CA GLU A 453 7.31 14.73 -6.90
C GLU A 453 8.48 13.95 -7.52
N GLY A 454 8.17 12.85 -8.23
CA GLY A 454 9.06 12.22 -9.21
C GLY A 454 9.72 10.92 -8.81
N PHE A 455 9.42 10.33 -7.64
CA PHE A 455 9.93 9.00 -7.27
C PHE A 455 9.13 7.90 -7.94
N ALA A 456 9.21 7.85 -9.25
CA ALA A 456 8.53 6.85 -10.07
C ALA A 456 9.32 6.53 -11.34
N GLY A 457 9.02 5.41 -11.96
CA GLY A 457 9.56 5.00 -13.25
C GLY A 457 8.75 3.88 -13.88
N LEU A 458 8.91 3.68 -15.18
CA LEU A 458 8.21 2.65 -15.92
C LEU A 458 9.19 1.55 -16.36
N ILE A 459 8.91 0.32 -15.98
CA ILE A 459 9.62 -0.87 -16.46
C ILE A 459 8.97 -1.26 -17.79
N ALA A 460 9.79 -1.30 -18.86
CA ALA A 460 9.34 -1.70 -20.19
C ALA A 460 9.67 -3.16 -20.47
N TYR A 461 8.85 -3.80 -21.30
CA TYR A 461 9.10 -5.15 -21.81
C TYR A 461 9.56 -5.10 -23.26
N SER A 462 10.58 -5.90 -23.63
CA SER A 462 11.12 -6.04 -24.98
C SER A 462 10.76 -7.38 -25.59
#